data_578ec6baec2d196a096f4c5287fe6ffe
#
_entry.id   578ec6baec2d196a096f4c5287fe6ffe
#
_cell.length_a   1.000
_cell.length_b   1.000
_cell.length_c   1.000
_cell.angle_alpha   90.00
_cell.angle_beta   90.00
_cell.angle_gamma   90.00
#
_symmetry.space_group_name_H-M   'P 1'
#
loop_
_entity.id
_entity.type
_entity.pdbx_description
1 polymer ?
#
loop_
_entity_poly.entity_id
_entity_poly.type
_entity_poly.pdbx_seq_one_letter_code
_entity_poly.pdbx_strand_id
1 'polypeptide(L)'
;AAGLSHPNIVSVYDVVDEGSLHYIVMELIEGITLKSYILKKGHLGVKETIGIAIQVAQGLAAAHDQHIVHRDIKPQNMIISRDGKVKVADFGIARAVSSQTIGVNAVGSVHYISPEQAKGNYSDGRSDLYSLGITMYEMLTGKLPFDGDTPVSVALAHLEEPVQPPSRINPEVSASLDRIILKCT
;
A
#
# COMPACT_ATOMS: atom_id res chain seq x y z
N ALA A 1 7.45 -10.98 12.16
CA ALA A 1 7.10 -11.35 10.77
C ALA A 1 7.49 -12.81 10.43
N ALA A 2 8.39 -13.45 11.17
CA ALA A 2 8.69 -14.87 11.00
C ALA A 2 7.44 -15.70 11.41
N GLY A 3 6.79 -16.34 10.43
CA GLY A 3 5.58 -17.15 10.63
C GLY A 3 4.35 -16.70 9.84
N LEU A 4 4.35 -15.51 9.25
CA LEU A 4 3.26 -15.08 8.39
C LEU A 4 3.43 -15.72 7.00
N SER A 5 2.60 -16.72 6.69
CA SER A 5 2.62 -17.45 5.41
C SER A 5 1.26 -17.32 4.72
N HIS A 6 1.25 -16.71 3.54
CA HIS A 6 0.05 -16.54 2.72
C HIS A 6 0.45 -16.38 1.24
N PRO A 7 -0.34 -16.89 0.27
CA PRO A 7 0.00 -16.77 -1.16
C PRO A 7 0.16 -15.33 -1.66
N ASN A 8 -0.49 -14.35 -1.00
CA ASN A 8 -0.41 -12.93 -1.36
C ASN A 8 0.52 -12.12 -0.43
N ILE A 9 1.40 -12.78 0.32
CA ILE A 9 2.43 -12.15 1.15
C ILE A 9 3.79 -12.72 0.75
N VAL A 10 4.81 -11.85 0.66
CA VAL A 10 6.19 -12.30 0.46
C VAL A 10 6.67 -12.98 1.75
N SER A 11 7.11 -14.24 1.62
CA SER A 11 7.59 -15.01 2.76
C SER A 11 8.94 -14.51 3.24
N VAL A 12 9.07 -14.25 4.54
CA VAL A 12 10.36 -13.98 5.19
C VAL A 12 10.88 -15.30 5.75
N TYR A 13 12.05 -15.72 5.31
CA TYR A 13 12.67 -16.97 5.72
C TYR A 13 13.54 -16.80 6.96
N ASP A 14 14.30 -15.69 7.03
CA ASP A 14 15.19 -15.43 8.13
C ASP A 14 15.44 -13.93 8.32
N VAL A 15 15.82 -13.55 9.54
CA VAL A 15 16.26 -12.20 9.91
C VAL A 15 17.57 -12.36 10.66
N VAL A 16 18.65 -11.93 10.07
CA VAL A 16 20.00 -12.13 10.58
C VAL A 16 20.56 -10.82 11.10
N ASP A 17 21.09 -10.89 12.32
CA ASP A 17 21.77 -9.80 13.02
C ASP A 17 23.18 -10.28 13.38
N GLU A 18 24.16 -9.89 12.57
CA GLU A 18 25.58 -10.25 12.75
C GLU A 18 26.43 -8.99 12.99
N GLY A 19 26.38 -8.49 14.21
CA GLY A 19 27.16 -7.33 14.66
C GLY A 19 26.78 -6.03 13.94
N SER A 20 27.54 -5.65 12.91
CA SER A 20 27.23 -4.43 12.11
C SER A 20 26.39 -4.72 10.86
N LEU A 21 26.10 -5.98 10.56
CA LEU A 21 25.34 -6.40 9.39
C LEU A 21 23.96 -6.92 9.79
N HIS A 22 22.92 -6.27 9.27
CA HIS A 22 21.53 -6.67 9.46
C HIS A 22 20.92 -6.95 8.09
N TYR A 23 20.39 -8.16 7.86
CA TYR A 23 19.75 -8.50 6.60
C TYR A 23 18.56 -9.44 6.79
N ILE A 24 17.65 -9.41 5.80
CA ILE A 24 16.46 -10.24 5.78
C ILE A 24 16.55 -11.16 4.58
N VAL A 25 16.37 -12.46 4.82
CA VAL A 25 16.27 -13.48 3.77
C VAL A 25 14.79 -13.68 3.45
N MET A 26 14.41 -13.45 2.22
CA MET A 26 13.00 -13.53 1.81
C MET A 26 12.82 -14.25 0.47
N GLU A 27 11.59 -14.60 0.17
CA GLU A 27 11.16 -15.18 -1.10
C GLU A 27 11.53 -14.24 -2.26
N LEU A 28 12.16 -14.81 -3.30
CA LEU A 28 12.40 -14.09 -4.55
C LEU A 28 11.18 -14.17 -5.45
N ILE A 29 10.60 -13.02 -5.78
CA ILE A 29 9.49 -12.94 -6.72
C ILE A 29 9.98 -12.44 -8.08
N GLU A 30 9.91 -13.31 -9.10
CA GLU A 30 10.15 -12.89 -10.47
C GLU A 30 8.94 -12.09 -11.01
N GLY A 31 9.06 -10.78 -11.00
CA GLY A 31 7.95 -9.89 -11.36
C GLY A 31 8.36 -8.43 -11.41
N ILE A 32 7.35 -7.56 -11.39
CA ILE A 32 7.53 -6.11 -11.33
C ILE A 32 6.67 -5.52 -10.20
N THR A 33 7.07 -4.37 -9.67
CA THR A 33 6.22 -3.66 -8.70
C THR A 33 4.95 -3.14 -9.37
N LEU A 34 3.85 -3.10 -8.60
CA LEU A 34 2.59 -2.51 -9.07
C LEU A 34 2.80 -1.04 -9.50
N LYS A 35 3.68 -0.30 -8.82
CA LYS A 35 4.04 1.07 -9.22
C LYS A 35 4.62 1.13 -10.63
N SER A 36 5.59 0.28 -10.93
CA SER A 36 6.19 0.19 -12.28
C SER A 36 5.16 -0.24 -13.32
N TYR A 37 4.22 -1.10 -12.93
CA TYR A 37 3.15 -1.56 -13.81
C TYR A 37 2.16 -0.44 -14.14
N ILE A 38 1.71 0.34 -13.14
CA ILE A 38 0.85 1.52 -13.34
C ILE A 38 1.53 2.53 -14.25
N LEU A 39 2.80 2.87 -13.97
CA LEU A 39 3.56 3.83 -14.79
C LEU A 39 3.69 3.39 -16.24
N LYS A 40 3.89 2.09 -16.47
CA LYS A 40 4.01 1.55 -17.84
C LYS A 40 2.68 1.58 -18.60
N LYS A 41 1.55 1.37 -17.93
CA LYS A 41 0.22 1.35 -18.55
C LYS A 41 -0.50 2.70 -18.57
N GLY A 42 -0.07 3.65 -17.75
CA GLY A 42 -0.78 4.90 -17.48
C GLY A 42 -1.87 4.73 -16.42
N HIS A 43 -2.79 3.80 -16.60
CA HIS A 43 -3.78 3.36 -15.61
C HIS A 43 -4.18 1.90 -15.90
N LEU A 44 -4.88 1.27 -14.97
CA LEU A 44 -5.34 -0.11 -15.09
C LEU A 44 -6.85 -0.16 -15.37
N GLY A 45 -7.28 -1.20 -16.07
CA GLY A 45 -8.71 -1.47 -16.27
C GLY A 45 -9.41 -1.86 -14.96
N VAL A 46 -10.72 -1.63 -14.90
CA VAL A 46 -11.55 -1.87 -13.71
C VAL A 46 -11.43 -3.32 -13.22
N LYS A 47 -11.57 -4.31 -14.12
CA LYS A 47 -11.49 -5.74 -13.75
C LYS A 47 -10.10 -6.10 -13.19
N GLU A 48 -9.07 -5.58 -13.79
CA GLU A 48 -7.68 -5.80 -13.38
C GLU A 48 -7.42 -5.21 -12.00
N THR A 49 -7.84 -3.95 -11.78
CA THR A 49 -7.75 -3.28 -10.46
C THR A 49 -8.47 -4.08 -9.37
N ILE A 50 -9.68 -4.54 -9.63
CA ILE A 50 -10.43 -5.36 -8.67
C ILE A 50 -9.69 -6.68 -8.37
N GLY A 51 -9.17 -7.36 -9.39
CA GLY A 51 -8.42 -8.61 -9.22
C GLY A 51 -7.15 -8.45 -8.39
N ILE A 52 -6.44 -7.34 -8.56
CA ILE A 52 -5.27 -6.98 -7.74
C ILE A 52 -5.70 -6.65 -6.30
N ALA A 53 -6.71 -5.80 -6.15
CA ALA A 53 -7.20 -5.36 -4.83
C ALA A 53 -7.70 -6.53 -3.98
N ILE A 54 -8.39 -7.51 -4.57
CA ILE A 54 -8.83 -8.73 -3.87
C ILE A 54 -7.63 -9.50 -3.32
N GLN A 55 -6.59 -9.71 -4.11
CA GLN A 55 -5.41 -10.44 -3.69
C GLN A 55 -4.67 -9.72 -2.55
N VAL A 56 -4.52 -8.39 -2.66
CA VAL A 56 -3.91 -7.58 -1.60
C VAL A 56 -4.76 -7.66 -0.32
N ALA A 57 -6.09 -7.49 -0.43
CA ALA A 57 -6.99 -7.56 0.72
C ALA A 57 -6.95 -8.94 1.41
N GLN A 58 -6.82 -10.04 0.67
CA GLN A 58 -6.64 -11.38 1.23
C GLN A 58 -5.34 -11.49 2.04
N GLY A 59 -4.24 -10.94 1.52
CA GLY A 59 -2.97 -10.88 2.24
C GLY A 59 -3.07 -10.04 3.52
N LEU A 60 -3.71 -8.86 3.43
CA LEU A 60 -3.93 -8.00 4.60
C LEU A 60 -4.82 -8.67 5.65
N ALA A 61 -5.90 -9.32 5.25
CA ALA A 61 -6.77 -10.05 6.17
C ALA A 61 -6.00 -11.13 6.95
N ALA A 62 -5.18 -11.94 6.25
CA ALA A 62 -4.36 -12.96 6.90
C ALA A 62 -3.33 -12.38 7.89
N ALA A 63 -2.80 -11.19 7.63
CA ALA A 63 -1.90 -10.50 8.56
C ALA A 63 -2.66 -9.91 9.75
N HIS A 64 -3.82 -9.26 9.51
CA HIS A 64 -4.64 -8.65 10.54
C HIS A 64 -5.19 -9.71 11.52
N ASP A 65 -5.54 -10.90 11.05
CA ASP A 65 -5.97 -12.04 11.90
C ASP A 65 -4.87 -12.47 12.89
N GLN A 66 -3.59 -12.19 12.55
CA GLN A 66 -2.44 -12.39 13.43
C GLN A 66 -2.01 -11.09 14.15
N HIS A 67 -2.86 -10.06 14.18
CA HIS A 67 -2.59 -8.76 14.78
C HIS A 67 -1.35 -8.03 14.19
N ILE A 68 -1.01 -8.34 12.95
CA ILE A 68 0.07 -7.68 12.20
C ILE A 68 -0.54 -6.63 11.26
N VAL A 69 -0.19 -5.37 11.48
CA VAL A 69 -0.58 -4.24 10.62
C VAL A 69 0.63 -3.84 9.77
N HIS A 70 0.42 -3.65 8.48
CA HIS A 70 1.51 -3.35 7.53
C HIS A 70 2.05 -1.93 7.69
N ARG A 71 1.17 -0.93 7.72
CA ARG A 71 1.43 0.52 7.91
C ARG A 71 2.15 1.24 6.78
N ASP A 72 2.53 0.55 5.71
CA ASP A 72 3.18 1.14 4.53
C ASP A 72 2.67 0.48 3.24
N ILE A 73 1.34 0.34 3.13
CA ILE A 73 0.68 -0.16 1.92
C ILE A 73 0.79 0.88 0.82
N LYS A 74 1.42 0.49 -0.29
CA LYS A 74 1.62 1.32 -1.48
C LYS A 74 2.03 0.45 -2.67
N PRO A 75 1.87 0.92 -3.92
CA PRO A 75 2.18 0.12 -5.10
C PRO A 75 3.65 -0.33 -5.22
N GLN A 76 4.58 0.35 -4.57
CA GLN A 76 5.99 -0.04 -4.53
C GLN A 76 6.22 -1.33 -3.74
N ASN A 77 5.38 -1.58 -2.71
CA ASN A 77 5.44 -2.76 -1.84
C ASN A 77 4.53 -3.91 -2.33
N MET A 78 4.00 -3.83 -3.54
CA MET A 78 3.20 -4.87 -4.17
C MET A 78 3.91 -5.37 -5.42
N ILE A 79 4.16 -6.66 -5.50
CA ILE A 79 4.86 -7.29 -6.63
C ILE A 79 3.87 -8.14 -7.40
N ILE A 80 3.79 -7.91 -8.71
CA ILE A 80 3.02 -8.73 -9.64
C ILE A 80 3.99 -9.71 -10.29
N SER A 81 3.82 -10.99 -10.01
CA SER A 81 4.63 -12.05 -10.60
C SER A 81 4.25 -12.30 -12.06
N ARG A 82 5.09 -13.05 -12.77
CA ARG A 82 4.87 -13.35 -14.21
C ARG A 82 3.58 -14.13 -14.48
N ASP A 83 3.10 -14.91 -13.50
CA ASP A 83 1.83 -15.66 -13.55
C ASP A 83 0.62 -14.86 -13.06
N GLY A 84 0.77 -13.55 -12.81
CA GLY A 84 -0.31 -12.63 -12.43
C GLY A 84 -0.70 -12.69 -10.95
N LYS A 85 0.07 -13.36 -10.09
CA LYS A 85 -0.13 -13.31 -8.65
C LYS A 85 0.41 -12.01 -8.08
N VAL A 86 -0.32 -11.46 -7.11
CA VAL A 86 0.10 -10.27 -6.38
C VAL A 86 0.57 -10.67 -5.00
N LYS A 87 1.74 -10.21 -4.61
CA LYS A 87 2.29 -10.41 -3.27
C LYS A 87 2.66 -9.07 -2.64
N VAL A 88 2.26 -8.89 -1.40
CA VAL A 88 2.63 -7.72 -0.58
C VAL A 88 3.95 -8.03 0.12
N ALA A 89 4.92 -7.13 -0.04
CA ALA A 89 6.24 -7.19 0.57
C ALA A 89 6.34 -6.27 1.78
N ASP A 90 7.41 -6.42 2.55
CA ASP A 90 7.83 -5.50 3.63
C ASP A 90 6.88 -5.41 4.83
N PHE A 91 6.18 -6.50 5.17
CA PHE A 91 5.41 -6.60 6.42
C PHE A 91 6.29 -6.43 7.67
N GLY A 92 5.98 -5.42 8.48
CA GLY A 92 6.55 -5.23 9.81
C GLY A 92 7.97 -4.66 9.89
N ILE A 93 8.61 -4.33 8.76
CA ILE A 93 9.95 -3.69 8.77
C ILE A 93 9.87 -2.27 9.35
N ALA A 94 8.77 -1.56 9.15
CA ALA A 94 8.56 -0.20 9.65
C ALA A 94 8.58 -0.10 11.19
N ARG A 95 8.35 -1.18 11.93
CA ARG A 95 8.32 -1.16 13.40
C ARG A 95 9.70 -1.19 14.05
N ALA A 96 10.72 -1.70 13.37
CA ALA A 96 12.08 -1.74 13.89
C ALA A 96 12.83 -0.41 13.75
N VAL A 97 12.37 0.48 12.86
CA VAL A 97 13.06 1.73 12.51
C VAL A 97 12.35 2.98 13.04
N SER A 98 11.08 2.91 13.46
CA SER A 98 10.24 4.09 13.71
C SER A 98 10.02 4.46 15.17
N SER A 99 11.01 4.23 16.06
CA SER A 99 10.95 4.86 17.39
C SER A 99 11.46 6.30 17.41
N GLN A 100 11.97 6.83 16.32
CA GLN A 100 12.38 8.23 16.23
C GLN A 100 12.26 8.76 14.79
N THR A 101 11.49 9.84 14.64
CA THR A 101 11.53 10.81 13.55
C THR A 101 10.79 10.38 12.25
N ILE A 102 9.85 11.24 11.84
CA ILE A 102 9.44 11.40 10.44
C ILE A 102 10.71 11.80 9.67
N GLY A 103 11.52 10.82 9.32
CA GLY A 103 12.80 10.98 8.66
C GLY A 103 12.66 10.91 7.15
N VAL A 104 13.61 11.48 6.46
CA VAL A 104 13.79 11.76 5.03
C VAL A 104 13.38 10.64 4.03
N ASN A 105 13.10 9.42 4.47
CA ASN A 105 12.57 8.32 3.64
C ASN A 105 11.04 8.40 3.39
N ALA A 106 10.36 9.43 3.91
CA ALA A 106 8.91 9.60 3.81
C ALA A 106 8.42 10.16 2.46
N VAL A 107 9.32 10.64 1.58
CA VAL A 107 8.93 11.39 0.38
C VAL A 107 8.04 10.62 -0.59
N GLY A 108 8.11 9.28 -0.62
CA GLY A 108 7.22 8.47 -1.46
C GLY A 108 6.03 7.83 -0.73
N SER A 109 6.10 7.69 0.60
CA SER A 109 5.06 7.02 1.41
C SER A 109 3.95 7.96 1.84
N VAL A 110 4.20 9.28 1.88
CA VAL A 110 3.22 10.27 2.32
C VAL A 110 1.94 10.29 1.48
N HIS A 111 2.01 9.94 0.21
CA HIS A 111 0.85 9.91 -0.69
C HIS A 111 -0.18 8.81 -0.40
N TYR A 112 0.17 7.85 0.46
CA TYR A 112 -0.70 6.72 0.83
C TYR A 112 -0.98 6.66 2.33
N ILE A 113 -0.47 7.64 3.09
CA ILE A 113 -0.59 7.67 4.55
C ILE A 113 -2.04 7.85 4.98
N SER A 114 -2.48 7.12 6.00
CA SER A 114 -3.80 7.33 6.56
C SER A 114 -3.87 8.59 7.45
N PRO A 115 -5.06 9.19 7.63
CA PRO A 115 -5.23 10.37 8.47
C PRO A 115 -4.69 10.19 9.90
N GLU A 116 -4.92 9.02 10.52
CA GLU A 116 -4.41 8.73 11.86
C GLU A 116 -2.89 8.62 11.90
N GLN A 117 -2.25 8.08 10.85
CA GLN A 117 -0.80 8.04 10.74
C GLN A 117 -0.21 9.44 10.53
N ALA A 118 -0.85 10.28 9.70
CA ALA A 118 -0.43 11.67 9.49
C ALA A 118 -0.47 12.49 10.79
N LYS A 119 -1.42 12.18 11.69
CA LYS A 119 -1.51 12.76 13.04
C LYS A 119 -0.53 12.16 14.05
N GLY A 120 0.22 11.13 13.68
CA GLY A 120 1.07 10.39 14.61
C GLY A 120 0.31 9.53 15.63
N ASN A 121 -0.96 9.25 15.36
CA ASN A 121 -1.82 8.45 16.22
C ASN A 121 -1.57 6.94 16.01
N TYR A 122 -2.15 6.13 16.91
CA TYR A 122 -2.13 4.67 16.75
C TYR A 122 -2.83 4.26 15.46
N SER A 123 -2.17 3.40 14.68
CA SER A 123 -2.69 2.83 13.43
C SER A 123 -3.02 1.34 13.62
N ASP A 124 -4.18 0.93 13.14
CA ASP A 124 -4.65 -0.45 13.07
C ASP A 124 -4.89 -0.91 11.62
N GLY A 125 -5.55 -2.04 11.41
CA GLY A 125 -5.81 -2.57 10.07
C GLY A 125 -6.61 -1.61 9.16
N ARG A 126 -7.33 -0.64 9.71
CA ARG A 126 -8.05 0.38 8.92
C ARG A 126 -7.09 1.30 8.18
N SER A 127 -5.90 1.58 8.76
CA SER A 127 -4.86 2.34 8.09
C SER A 127 -4.39 1.66 6.79
N ASP A 128 -4.25 0.32 6.81
CA ASP A 128 -3.89 -0.45 5.62
C ASP A 128 -5.00 -0.42 4.56
N LEU A 129 -6.28 -0.47 5.00
CA LEU A 129 -7.43 -0.36 4.09
C LEU A 129 -7.54 1.03 3.45
N TYR A 130 -7.25 2.10 4.21
CA TYR A 130 -7.15 3.45 3.66
C TYR A 130 -6.10 3.51 2.54
N SER A 131 -4.88 3.06 2.83
CA SER A 131 -3.77 3.04 1.87
C SER A 131 -4.07 2.16 0.64
N LEU A 132 -4.82 1.06 0.82
CA LEU A 132 -5.31 0.26 -0.29
C LEU A 132 -6.34 1.03 -1.14
N GLY A 133 -7.25 1.79 -0.52
CA GLY A 133 -8.19 2.67 -1.21
C GLY A 133 -7.48 3.70 -2.10
N ILE A 134 -6.46 4.37 -1.56
CA ILE A 134 -5.62 5.32 -2.32
C ILE A 134 -4.87 4.59 -3.48
N THR A 135 -4.37 3.38 -3.22
CA THR A 135 -3.72 2.56 -4.26
C THR A 135 -4.72 2.18 -5.37
N MET A 136 -5.96 1.81 -5.03
CA MET A 136 -7.02 1.53 -6.01
C MET A 136 -7.36 2.76 -6.85
N TYR A 137 -7.42 3.93 -6.21
CA TYR A 137 -7.61 5.19 -6.91
C TYR A 137 -6.53 5.42 -7.96
N GLU A 138 -5.25 5.27 -7.57
CA GLU A 138 -4.13 5.42 -8.50
C GLU A 138 -4.15 4.38 -9.63
N MET A 139 -4.47 3.11 -9.33
CA MET A 139 -4.62 2.08 -10.37
C MET A 139 -5.63 2.48 -11.43
N LEU A 140 -6.80 2.99 -11.03
CA LEU A 140 -7.91 3.33 -11.92
C LEU A 140 -7.71 4.62 -12.71
N THR A 141 -6.97 5.58 -12.14
CA THR A 141 -6.87 6.93 -12.70
C THR A 141 -5.47 7.26 -13.25
N GLY A 142 -4.45 6.50 -12.83
CA GLY A 142 -3.04 6.83 -13.08
C GLY A 142 -2.54 8.05 -12.28
N LYS A 143 -3.38 8.59 -11.37
CA LYS A 143 -3.10 9.79 -10.58
C LYS A 143 -3.33 9.52 -9.10
N LEU A 144 -2.62 10.25 -8.27
CA LEU A 144 -2.87 10.29 -6.84
C LEU A 144 -4.06 11.23 -6.54
N PRO A 145 -4.89 10.95 -5.53
CA PRO A 145 -5.97 11.86 -5.16
C PRO A 145 -5.47 13.18 -4.57
N PHE A 146 -4.34 13.12 -3.89
CA PHE A 146 -3.68 14.28 -3.28
C PHE A 146 -2.23 14.37 -3.75
N ASP A 147 -1.82 15.57 -4.14
CA ASP A 147 -0.48 15.91 -4.55
C ASP A 147 -0.11 17.30 -3.99
N GLY A 148 1.17 17.61 -3.88
CA GLY A 148 1.62 18.88 -3.33
C GLY A 148 3.13 19.05 -3.37
N ASP A 149 3.57 20.30 -3.23
CA ASP A 149 4.99 20.66 -3.33
C ASP A 149 5.85 20.13 -2.17
N THR A 150 5.23 19.74 -1.07
CA THR A 150 5.92 19.24 0.12
C THR A 150 5.21 18.02 0.72
N PRO A 151 5.96 17.11 1.37
CA PRO A 151 5.33 15.99 2.10
C PRO A 151 4.30 16.46 3.16
N VAL A 152 4.52 17.64 3.75
CA VAL A 152 3.60 18.20 4.75
C VAL A 152 2.28 18.62 4.12
N SER A 153 2.31 19.28 2.94
CA SER A 153 1.08 19.67 2.23
C SER A 153 0.25 18.45 1.81
N VAL A 154 0.90 17.37 1.35
CA VAL A 154 0.22 16.13 1.02
C VAL A 154 -0.40 15.48 2.27
N ALA A 155 0.34 15.42 3.39
CA ALA A 155 -0.18 14.89 4.64
C ALA A 155 -1.40 15.69 5.15
N LEU A 156 -1.39 17.01 5.04
CA LEU A 156 -2.52 17.87 5.39
C LEU A 156 -3.73 17.60 4.49
N ALA A 157 -3.53 17.40 3.19
CA ALA A 157 -4.63 17.06 2.29
C ALA A 157 -5.33 15.75 2.70
N HIS A 158 -4.58 14.71 3.12
CA HIS A 158 -5.16 13.49 3.69
C HIS A 158 -5.99 13.71 4.97
N LEU A 159 -5.76 14.81 5.70
CA LEU A 159 -6.49 15.15 6.93
C LEU A 159 -7.74 15.99 6.69
N GLU A 160 -7.70 16.85 5.68
CA GLU A 160 -8.66 17.97 5.54
C GLU A 160 -9.51 17.86 4.27
N GLU A 161 -9.05 17.13 3.25
CA GLU A 161 -9.72 17.09 1.96
C GLU A 161 -10.40 15.75 1.70
N PRO A 162 -11.64 15.73 1.18
CA PRO A 162 -12.29 14.50 0.77
C PRO A 162 -11.70 13.99 -0.56
N VAL A 163 -11.45 12.69 -0.66
CA VAL A 163 -11.08 12.05 -1.92
C VAL A 163 -12.23 12.21 -2.92
N GLN A 164 -11.90 12.68 -4.12
CA GLN A 164 -12.88 12.78 -5.21
C GLN A 164 -13.16 11.38 -5.81
N PRO A 165 -14.40 11.08 -6.27
CA PRO A 165 -14.68 9.81 -6.91
C PRO A 165 -13.76 9.53 -8.10
N PRO A 166 -13.13 8.36 -8.22
CA PRO A 166 -12.32 7.99 -9.38
C PRO A 166 -13.06 8.12 -10.71
N SER A 167 -14.38 7.91 -10.74
CA SER A 167 -15.22 8.05 -11.94
C SER A 167 -15.20 9.45 -12.55
N ARG A 168 -14.82 10.48 -11.79
CA ARG A 168 -14.63 11.84 -12.34
C ARG A 168 -13.45 11.93 -13.32
N ILE A 169 -12.47 11.03 -13.18
CA ILE A 169 -11.29 10.98 -14.06
C ILE A 169 -11.44 9.83 -15.07
N ASN A 170 -11.91 8.66 -14.60
CA ASN A 170 -12.11 7.47 -15.42
C ASN A 170 -13.60 7.09 -15.44
N PRO A 171 -14.35 7.44 -16.51
CA PRO A 171 -15.77 7.15 -16.62
C PRO A 171 -16.14 5.65 -16.65
N GLU A 172 -15.17 4.74 -16.85
CA GLU A 172 -15.38 3.29 -16.77
C GLU A 172 -15.62 2.80 -15.33
N VAL A 173 -15.28 3.62 -14.34
CA VAL A 173 -15.47 3.29 -12.92
C VAL A 173 -16.94 3.43 -12.57
N SER A 174 -17.54 2.33 -12.08
CA SER A 174 -18.93 2.32 -11.66
C SER A 174 -19.13 3.06 -10.33
N ALA A 175 -20.33 3.60 -10.11
CA ALA A 175 -20.70 4.22 -8.84
C ALA A 175 -20.57 3.26 -7.62
N SER A 176 -20.67 1.95 -7.85
CA SER A 176 -20.45 0.96 -6.79
C SER A 176 -18.99 0.87 -6.39
N LEU A 177 -18.07 0.92 -7.36
CA LEU A 177 -16.63 0.91 -7.08
C LEU A 177 -16.17 2.22 -6.46
N ASP A 178 -16.70 3.37 -6.92
CA ASP A 178 -16.50 4.66 -6.25
C ASP A 178 -16.83 4.58 -4.75
N ARG A 179 -18.04 4.05 -4.43
CA ARG A 179 -18.47 3.91 -3.02
C ARG A 179 -17.55 3.03 -2.18
N ILE A 180 -17.00 1.96 -2.77
CA ILE A 180 -16.04 1.10 -2.08
C ILE A 180 -14.77 1.87 -1.76
N ILE A 181 -14.19 2.56 -2.75
CA ILE A 181 -12.96 3.32 -2.59
C ILE A 181 -13.16 4.46 -1.58
N LEU A 182 -14.23 5.25 -1.75
CA LEU A 182 -14.56 6.36 -0.83
C LEU A 182 -14.92 5.90 0.59
N LYS A 183 -15.31 4.64 0.78
CA LYS A 183 -15.52 4.08 2.12
C LYS A 183 -14.21 3.68 2.80
N CYS A 184 -13.18 3.37 2.02
CA CYS A 184 -11.85 3.09 2.55
C CYS A 184 -11.11 4.39 2.90
N THR A 185 -11.38 5.45 2.17
CA THR A 185 -10.70 6.75 2.27
C THR A 185 -11.58 7.80 2.91
#